data_86235e6448c4ffa7e688dcb005c41ef6
#
_entry.id   86235e6448c4ffa7e688dcb005c41ef6
#
_cell.length_a   1.000
_cell.length_b   1.000
_cell.length_c   1.000
_cell.angle_alpha   90.00
_cell.angle_beta   90.00
_cell.angle_gamma   90.00
#
_symmetry.space_group_name_H-M   'P 1'
#
loop_
_entity.id
_entity.type
_entity.pdbx_description
1 polymer ?
#
loop_
_entity_poly.entity_id
_entity_poly.type
_entity_poly.pdbx_seq_one_letter_code
_entity_poly.pdbx_strand_id
1 'polypeptide(L)'
;MAGVILMGLLWVLAGWAVGARLHAKANHLDPAEIWGLGALLGMGIVGTLVFLVGHLGGVALAPWIAIILLAAGVISAAKTPPPFSITKPEGMSFFAMIVAALLFVLALFSVLAPTTEWDSLAYHLAVPKLWISEGRIAPIPFIHHSYFPFAADSLYLIGWPLGEAGAKAHMLWGTVAGAISLFGLLRRTANPNAAWLGVLLWMGAPVVAWEAGTAYIDGLHGAWAGLGLVYLMLHFFAKEEDRAPWWVAAALLGLGLASKYTGLQVALAGAVVALVAAARQKRIKEALLIGAVALAFALPVFIRNAALTGNPVFPFFYSAFGGRGWDQWRADIYANEQASFGVGKQPTALGHATLGLAYQPGRYTNPRQTEGGGFPTGAVGFAIILLAVAAWASGRTDKPGRAALAAVAILMLGWFALSQQSRYLAFLIPPIALAAAPLLRDRKWQPVLAAALFGQAIYTMGMIWNMQGQDQLRVVSGQISPTDYRQALVPFAADAPALNQLPADSKIALYDEVFGFLLDRDYMWANPGHSMLINHEKVQTGPEYRQTLRDNQVTHVYVALRFWAREDRERWLQAAGLIEGGMPYSAEESAAMNENLDLKWRRLLADSLRSGDLRVVGQFRSALLLEVPSS
;
A
#
# COMPACT_ATOMS: atom_id res chain seq x y z
N MET A 1 -4.47 -21.13 -7.52
CA MET A 1 -5.35 -20.81 -8.68
C MET A 1 -6.83 -20.69 -8.29
N ALA A 2 -7.45 -21.68 -7.63
CA ALA A 2 -8.88 -21.60 -7.26
C ALA A 2 -9.26 -20.32 -6.50
N GLY A 3 -8.50 -19.93 -5.48
CA GLY A 3 -8.75 -18.71 -4.72
C GLY A 3 -8.75 -17.44 -5.58
N VAL A 4 -7.85 -17.35 -6.57
CA VAL A 4 -7.79 -16.19 -7.48
C VAL A 4 -9.04 -16.14 -8.35
N ILE A 5 -9.49 -17.28 -8.88
CA ILE A 5 -10.71 -17.38 -9.71
C ILE A 5 -11.94 -17.02 -8.88
N LEU A 6 -12.08 -17.59 -7.67
CA LEU A 6 -13.22 -17.31 -6.80
C LEU A 6 -13.31 -15.84 -6.40
N MET A 7 -12.17 -15.19 -6.10
CA MET A 7 -12.16 -13.75 -5.84
C MET A 7 -12.51 -12.96 -7.10
N GLY A 8 -12.05 -13.38 -8.27
CA GLY A 8 -12.45 -12.76 -9.55
C GLY A 8 -13.97 -12.82 -9.79
N LEU A 9 -14.55 -13.99 -9.59
CA LEU A 9 -16.01 -14.16 -9.70
C LEU A 9 -16.76 -13.29 -8.69
N LEU A 10 -16.28 -13.20 -7.46
CA LEU A 10 -16.85 -12.33 -6.44
C LEU A 10 -16.91 -10.87 -6.91
N TRP A 11 -15.83 -10.38 -7.51
CA TRP A 11 -15.76 -8.97 -7.96
C TRP A 11 -16.48 -8.73 -9.30
N VAL A 12 -16.67 -9.76 -10.12
CA VAL A 12 -17.62 -9.71 -11.25
C VAL A 12 -19.06 -9.56 -10.74
N LEU A 13 -19.44 -10.27 -9.67
CA LEU A 13 -20.75 -10.09 -9.03
C LEU A 13 -20.91 -8.69 -8.45
N ALA A 14 -19.85 -8.10 -7.89
CA ALA A 14 -19.85 -6.70 -7.44
C ALA A 14 -20.06 -5.73 -8.61
N GLY A 15 -19.35 -5.96 -9.72
CA GLY A 15 -19.53 -5.20 -10.97
C GLY A 15 -20.98 -5.25 -11.45
N TRP A 16 -21.61 -6.42 -11.40
CA TRP A 16 -23.03 -6.57 -11.73
C TRP A 16 -23.94 -5.80 -10.75
N ALA A 17 -23.85 -6.12 -9.46
CA ALA A 17 -24.76 -5.62 -8.46
C ALA A 17 -24.76 -4.08 -8.34
N VAL A 18 -23.57 -3.49 -8.33
CA VAL A 18 -23.38 -2.04 -8.23
C VAL A 18 -23.47 -1.38 -9.59
N GLY A 19 -22.93 -2.01 -10.64
CA GLY A 19 -22.98 -1.52 -12.01
C GLY A 19 -24.41 -1.35 -12.55
N ALA A 20 -25.32 -2.27 -12.23
CA ALA A 20 -26.75 -2.13 -12.61
C ALA A 20 -27.38 -0.87 -12.01
N ARG A 21 -27.07 -0.55 -10.75
CA ARG A 21 -27.56 0.66 -10.08
C ARG A 21 -26.88 1.92 -10.63
N LEU A 22 -25.60 1.81 -10.95
CA LEU A 22 -24.85 2.89 -11.58
C LEU A 22 -25.44 3.20 -12.95
N HIS A 23 -25.70 2.17 -13.78
CA HIS A 23 -26.30 2.34 -15.10
C HIS A 23 -27.69 3.00 -15.02
N ALA A 24 -28.52 2.61 -14.07
CA ALA A 24 -29.86 3.19 -13.89
C ALA A 24 -29.81 4.70 -13.54
N LYS A 25 -28.70 5.20 -12.99
CA LYS A 25 -28.51 6.60 -12.57
C LYS A 25 -27.59 7.41 -13.50
N ALA A 26 -26.81 6.74 -14.35
CA ALA A 26 -25.77 7.30 -15.20
C ALA A 26 -25.60 6.49 -16.48
N ASN A 27 -26.68 6.38 -17.28
CA ASN A 27 -26.72 5.59 -18.50
C ASN A 27 -25.83 6.11 -19.63
N HIS A 28 -25.29 7.33 -19.52
CA HIS A 28 -24.32 7.93 -20.44
C HIS A 28 -22.89 7.41 -20.23
N LEU A 29 -22.61 6.72 -19.12
CA LEU A 29 -21.31 6.12 -18.88
C LEU A 29 -21.11 4.91 -19.82
N ASP A 30 -19.86 4.70 -20.20
CA ASP A 30 -19.48 3.56 -21.03
C ASP A 30 -19.74 2.23 -20.29
N PRO A 31 -20.17 1.15 -20.95
CA PRO A 31 -20.37 -0.15 -20.33
C PRO A 31 -19.16 -0.66 -19.52
N ALA A 32 -17.93 -0.52 -20.03
CA ALA A 32 -16.73 -0.93 -19.29
C ALA A 32 -16.51 -0.05 -18.04
N GLU A 33 -16.77 1.26 -18.17
CA GLU A 33 -16.73 2.19 -17.04
C GLU A 33 -17.70 1.77 -15.93
N ILE A 34 -18.93 1.37 -16.30
CA ILE A 34 -19.94 0.87 -15.36
C ILE A 34 -19.49 -0.39 -14.63
N TRP A 35 -18.92 -1.38 -15.34
CA TRP A 35 -18.43 -2.62 -14.75
C TRP A 35 -17.22 -2.40 -13.83
N GLY A 36 -16.24 -1.64 -14.29
CA GLY A 36 -15.03 -1.36 -13.51
C GLY A 36 -15.34 -0.57 -12.25
N LEU A 37 -16.11 0.51 -12.35
CA LEU A 37 -16.57 1.29 -11.19
C LEU A 37 -17.46 0.47 -10.26
N GLY A 38 -18.34 -0.35 -10.82
CA GLY A 38 -19.19 -1.25 -10.05
C GLY A 38 -18.37 -2.20 -9.19
N ALA A 39 -17.32 -2.79 -9.76
CA ALA A 39 -16.38 -3.65 -9.02
C ALA A 39 -15.63 -2.88 -7.94
N LEU A 40 -15.03 -1.72 -8.26
CA LEU A 40 -14.29 -0.89 -7.30
C LEU A 40 -15.16 -0.41 -6.14
N LEU A 41 -16.36 0.09 -6.42
CA LEU A 41 -17.31 0.51 -5.40
C LEU A 41 -17.81 -0.68 -4.57
N GLY A 42 -18.04 -1.83 -5.21
CA GLY A 42 -18.42 -3.06 -4.51
C GLY A 42 -17.34 -3.54 -3.55
N MET A 43 -16.06 -3.56 -3.99
CA MET A 43 -14.91 -3.82 -3.12
C MET A 43 -14.90 -2.87 -1.92
N GLY A 44 -15.09 -1.58 -2.17
CA GLY A 44 -15.08 -0.56 -1.13
C GLY A 44 -16.22 -0.73 -0.12
N ILE A 45 -17.45 -0.97 -0.60
CA ILE A 45 -18.63 -1.21 0.27
C ILE A 45 -18.40 -2.45 1.14
N VAL A 46 -17.98 -3.56 0.54
CA VAL A 46 -17.72 -4.81 1.26
C VAL A 46 -16.57 -4.62 2.25
N GLY A 47 -15.43 -4.03 1.83
CA GLY A 47 -14.29 -3.77 2.71
C GLY A 47 -14.65 -2.89 3.90
N THR A 48 -15.42 -1.81 3.68
CA THR A 48 -15.90 -0.94 4.77
C THR A 48 -16.81 -1.70 5.75
N LEU A 49 -17.72 -2.53 5.26
CA LEU A 49 -18.60 -3.33 6.12
C LEU A 49 -17.83 -4.39 6.90
N VAL A 50 -16.90 -5.09 6.25
CA VAL A 50 -15.99 -6.03 6.93
C VAL A 50 -15.18 -5.32 8.02
N PHE A 51 -14.66 -4.12 7.73
CA PHE A 51 -13.93 -3.30 8.69
C PHE A 51 -14.81 -2.96 9.91
N LEU A 52 -16.04 -2.49 9.70
CA LEU A 52 -16.96 -2.12 10.77
C LEU A 52 -17.40 -3.33 11.61
N VAL A 53 -17.83 -4.42 10.97
CA VAL A 53 -18.26 -5.65 11.65
C VAL A 53 -17.09 -6.32 12.36
N GLY A 54 -15.90 -6.26 11.78
CA GLY A 54 -14.68 -6.77 12.40
C GLY A 54 -14.34 -6.09 13.73
N HIS A 55 -14.58 -4.78 13.89
CA HIS A 55 -14.41 -4.08 15.17
C HIS A 55 -15.37 -4.58 16.26
N LEU A 56 -16.50 -5.15 15.87
CA LEU A 56 -17.50 -5.74 16.76
C LEU A 56 -17.25 -7.23 17.07
N GLY A 57 -16.09 -7.78 16.65
CA GLY A 57 -15.76 -9.18 16.86
C GLY A 57 -16.19 -10.13 15.72
N GLY A 58 -16.62 -9.59 14.59
CA GLY A 58 -17.13 -10.37 13.46
C GLY A 58 -16.12 -10.66 12.35
N VAL A 59 -14.83 -10.79 12.64
CA VAL A 59 -13.78 -11.05 11.62
C VAL A 59 -14.04 -12.33 10.82
N ALA A 60 -14.47 -13.41 11.49
CA ALA A 60 -14.81 -14.67 10.83
C ALA A 60 -15.98 -14.59 9.84
N LEU A 61 -16.79 -13.52 9.94
CA LEU A 61 -17.93 -13.28 9.04
C LEU A 61 -17.52 -12.62 7.71
N ALA A 62 -16.27 -12.17 7.54
CA ALA A 62 -15.82 -11.42 6.38
C ALA A 62 -16.18 -12.09 5.03
N PRO A 63 -15.92 -13.40 4.77
CA PRO A 63 -16.30 -14.04 3.52
C PRO A 63 -17.82 -14.06 3.31
N TRP A 64 -18.58 -14.32 4.37
CA TRP A 64 -20.04 -14.39 4.32
C TRP A 64 -20.69 -13.03 4.06
N ILE A 65 -20.16 -11.95 4.66
CA ILE A 65 -20.59 -10.57 4.38
C ILE A 65 -20.45 -10.29 2.88
N ALA A 66 -19.31 -10.63 2.27
CA ALA A 66 -19.08 -10.44 0.86
C ALA A 66 -20.08 -11.23 0.00
N ILE A 67 -20.23 -12.54 0.26
CA ILE A 67 -21.12 -13.43 -0.51
C ILE A 67 -22.57 -12.98 -0.40
N ILE A 68 -23.07 -12.73 0.82
CA ILE A 68 -24.49 -12.39 1.04
C ILE A 68 -24.83 -11.04 0.40
N LEU A 69 -23.99 -10.02 0.61
CA LEU A 69 -24.24 -8.69 0.06
C LEU A 69 -24.24 -8.68 -1.46
N LEU A 70 -23.27 -9.37 -2.08
CA LEU A 70 -23.16 -9.38 -3.52
C LEU A 70 -24.25 -10.26 -4.16
N ALA A 71 -24.60 -11.41 -3.57
CA ALA A 71 -25.71 -12.22 -4.02
C ALA A 71 -27.05 -11.47 -3.94
N ALA A 72 -27.34 -10.82 -2.81
CA ALA A 72 -28.51 -9.98 -2.66
C ALA A 72 -28.52 -8.81 -3.65
N GLY A 73 -27.35 -8.22 -3.91
CA GLY A 73 -27.17 -7.18 -4.90
C GLY A 73 -27.50 -7.64 -6.31
N VAL A 74 -26.98 -8.80 -6.72
CA VAL A 74 -27.24 -9.40 -8.05
C VAL A 74 -28.73 -9.78 -8.19
N ILE A 75 -29.31 -10.43 -7.20
CA ILE A 75 -30.76 -10.78 -7.21
C ILE A 75 -31.62 -9.52 -7.39
N SER A 76 -31.32 -8.45 -6.65
CA SER A 76 -32.06 -7.20 -6.77
C SER A 76 -31.88 -6.49 -8.13
N ALA A 77 -30.79 -6.76 -8.82
CA ALA A 77 -30.44 -6.20 -10.12
C ALA A 77 -30.75 -7.14 -11.30
N ALA A 78 -31.30 -8.34 -11.06
CA ALA A 78 -31.50 -9.36 -12.09
C ALA A 78 -32.39 -8.90 -13.25
N LYS A 79 -33.34 -8.02 -13.00
CA LYS A 79 -34.26 -7.48 -14.02
C LYS A 79 -33.64 -6.35 -14.87
N THR A 80 -32.59 -5.73 -14.41
CA THR A 80 -31.91 -4.59 -15.04
C THR A 80 -30.38 -4.80 -15.02
N PRO A 81 -29.87 -5.81 -15.77
CA PRO A 81 -28.44 -6.09 -15.79
C PRO A 81 -27.66 -4.87 -16.33
N PRO A 82 -26.41 -4.67 -15.90
CA PRO A 82 -25.58 -3.64 -16.49
C PRO A 82 -25.30 -3.96 -17.97
N PRO A 83 -25.17 -2.95 -18.82
CA PRO A 83 -24.88 -3.15 -20.23
C PRO A 83 -23.51 -3.82 -20.39
N PHE A 84 -23.37 -4.64 -21.42
CA PHE A 84 -22.11 -5.28 -21.77
C PHE A 84 -21.84 -5.07 -23.26
N SER A 85 -20.63 -4.58 -23.57
CA SER A 85 -20.19 -4.46 -24.96
C SER A 85 -18.71 -4.78 -25.08
N ILE A 86 -18.37 -5.65 -26.03
CA ILE A 86 -16.98 -5.96 -26.39
C ILE A 86 -16.70 -5.27 -27.73
N THR A 87 -15.68 -4.44 -27.75
CA THR A 87 -15.14 -3.89 -29.00
C THR A 87 -13.90 -4.69 -29.36
N LYS A 88 -13.89 -5.32 -30.53
CA LYS A 88 -12.74 -6.07 -31.04
C LYS A 88 -11.56 -5.11 -31.22
N PRO A 89 -10.42 -5.33 -30.53
CA PRO A 89 -9.25 -4.50 -30.73
C PRO A 89 -8.59 -4.83 -32.08
N GLU A 90 -8.12 -3.79 -32.77
CA GLU A 90 -7.45 -3.91 -34.07
C GLU A 90 -6.18 -3.06 -34.08
N GLY A 91 -5.18 -3.44 -34.89
CA GLY A 91 -3.96 -2.70 -35.04
C GLY A 91 -3.25 -2.45 -33.68
N MET A 92 -2.99 -1.18 -33.37
CA MET A 92 -2.31 -0.77 -32.15
C MET A 92 -3.06 -1.25 -30.87
N SER A 93 -4.38 -1.22 -30.86
CA SER A 93 -5.21 -1.67 -29.73
C SER A 93 -5.02 -3.15 -29.44
N PHE A 94 -4.83 -3.98 -30.47
CA PHE A 94 -4.56 -5.41 -30.32
C PHE A 94 -3.20 -5.66 -29.63
N PHE A 95 -2.16 -4.95 -30.05
CA PHE A 95 -0.85 -5.04 -29.38
C PHE A 95 -0.90 -4.54 -27.94
N ALA A 96 -1.63 -3.44 -27.67
CA ALA A 96 -1.82 -2.93 -26.32
C ALA A 96 -2.52 -3.96 -25.41
N MET A 97 -3.55 -4.65 -25.94
CA MET A 97 -4.21 -5.74 -25.23
C MET A 97 -3.24 -6.89 -24.91
N ILE A 98 -2.40 -7.30 -25.87
CA ILE A 98 -1.40 -8.36 -25.64
C ILE A 98 -0.44 -7.96 -24.52
N VAL A 99 0.13 -6.75 -24.56
CA VAL A 99 1.08 -6.29 -23.52
C VAL A 99 0.39 -6.21 -22.16
N ALA A 100 -0.84 -5.70 -22.08
CA ALA A 100 -1.61 -5.68 -20.84
C ALA A 100 -1.90 -7.10 -20.31
N ALA A 101 -2.22 -8.05 -21.19
CA ALA A 101 -2.41 -9.46 -20.83
C ALA A 101 -1.12 -10.11 -20.30
N LEU A 102 0.04 -9.81 -20.88
CA LEU A 102 1.33 -10.30 -20.38
C LEU A 102 1.66 -9.73 -19.00
N LEU A 103 1.40 -8.43 -18.76
CA LEU A 103 1.55 -7.81 -17.44
C LEU A 103 0.61 -8.46 -16.41
N PHE A 104 -0.64 -8.75 -16.80
CA PHE A 104 -1.58 -9.49 -15.95
C PHE A 104 -1.06 -10.89 -15.61
N VAL A 105 -0.49 -11.61 -16.58
CA VAL A 105 0.09 -12.95 -16.34
C VAL A 105 1.27 -12.88 -15.37
N LEU A 106 2.14 -11.86 -15.46
CA LEU A 106 3.23 -11.65 -14.50
C LEU A 106 2.68 -11.37 -13.09
N ALA A 107 1.67 -10.51 -12.97
CA ALA A 107 1.01 -10.26 -11.70
C ALA A 107 0.36 -11.54 -11.14
N LEU A 108 -0.24 -12.38 -11.99
CA LEU A 108 -0.81 -13.67 -11.60
C LEU A 108 0.26 -14.62 -11.03
N PHE A 109 1.46 -14.69 -11.63
CA PHE A 109 2.57 -15.47 -11.05
C PHE A 109 2.93 -14.97 -9.66
N SER A 110 2.99 -13.65 -9.46
CA SER A 110 3.26 -13.05 -8.16
C SER A 110 2.17 -13.36 -7.13
N VAL A 111 0.88 -13.33 -7.52
CA VAL A 111 -0.23 -13.73 -6.63
C VAL A 111 -0.11 -15.18 -6.19
N LEU A 112 0.28 -16.08 -7.11
CA LEU A 112 0.36 -17.51 -6.86
C LEU A 112 1.63 -17.93 -6.12
N ALA A 113 2.71 -17.15 -6.22
CA ALA A 113 3.94 -17.38 -5.48
C ALA A 113 3.80 -16.97 -4.00
N PRO A 114 4.59 -17.54 -3.08
CA PRO A 114 4.64 -17.08 -1.70
C PRO A 114 4.99 -15.60 -1.57
N THR A 115 4.42 -14.93 -0.60
CA THR A 115 4.70 -13.53 -0.31
C THR A 115 6.14 -13.34 0.18
N THR A 116 6.85 -12.37 -0.38
CA THR A 116 8.24 -12.06 -0.05
C THR A 116 8.50 -10.56 0.14
N GLU A 117 7.56 -9.72 -0.21
CA GLU A 117 7.65 -8.27 -0.20
C GLU A 117 7.56 -7.73 1.24
N TRP A 118 8.35 -6.68 1.53
CA TRP A 118 8.55 -6.16 2.88
C TRP A 118 7.25 -5.75 3.58
N ASP A 119 6.51 -4.78 3.04
CA ASP A 119 5.30 -4.27 3.69
C ASP A 119 4.19 -5.33 3.74
N SER A 120 4.16 -6.25 2.75
CA SER A 120 3.25 -7.40 2.75
C SER A 120 3.44 -8.28 4.00
N LEU A 121 4.70 -8.64 4.30
CA LEU A 121 5.05 -9.49 5.44
C LEU A 121 5.06 -8.73 6.77
N ALA A 122 5.42 -7.44 6.75
CA ALA A 122 5.55 -6.64 7.95
C ALA A 122 4.18 -6.27 8.55
N TYR A 123 3.22 -5.80 7.73
CA TYR A 123 1.93 -5.33 8.27
C TYR A 123 0.71 -5.61 7.39
N HIS A 124 0.77 -5.58 6.05
CA HIS A 124 -0.43 -5.76 5.23
C HIS A 124 -1.07 -7.14 5.36
N LEU A 125 -0.31 -8.21 5.55
CA LEU A 125 -0.83 -9.55 5.87
C LEU A 125 -0.67 -9.91 7.35
N ALA A 126 0.36 -9.38 8.03
CA ALA A 126 0.58 -9.65 9.44
C ALA A 126 -0.55 -9.12 10.33
N VAL A 127 -1.02 -7.89 10.08
CA VAL A 127 -2.12 -7.29 10.86
C VAL A 127 -3.44 -8.05 10.67
N PRO A 128 -3.90 -8.38 9.44
CA PRO A 128 -5.04 -9.28 9.25
C PRO A 128 -4.88 -10.67 9.90
N LYS A 129 -3.68 -11.27 9.88
CA LYS A 129 -3.41 -12.54 10.59
C LYS A 129 -3.66 -12.39 12.10
N LEU A 130 -3.17 -11.31 12.70
CA LEU A 130 -3.39 -11.02 14.12
C LEU A 130 -4.88 -10.73 14.42
N TRP A 131 -5.60 -10.03 13.56
CA TRP A 131 -7.04 -9.82 13.72
C TRP A 131 -7.83 -11.13 13.70
N ILE A 132 -7.41 -12.09 12.87
CA ILE A 132 -8.04 -13.42 12.82
C ILE A 132 -7.78 -14.17 14.12
N SER A 133 -6.56 -14.13 14.65
CA SER A 133 -6.24 -14.80 15.94
C SER A 133 -6.96 -14.15 17.12
N GLU A 134 -7.16 -12.81 17.09
CA GLU A 134 -7.91 -12.09 18.12
C GLU A 134 -9.43 -12.13 17.93
N GLY A 135 -9.92 -12.58 16.77
CA GLY A 135 -11.34 -12.59 16.40
C GLY A 135 -11.96 -11.20 16.16
N ARG A 136 -11.17 -10.13 16.18
CA ARG A 136 -11.63 -8.74 16.01
C ARG A 136 -10.59 -7.87 15.31
N ILE A 137 -11.07 -6.79 14.66
CA ILE A 137 -10.21 -5.71 14.15
C ILE A 137 -9.88 -4.77 15.31
N ALA A 138 -8.60 -4.68 15.65
CA ALA A 138 -8.09 -3.75 16.65
C ALA A 138 -6.70 -3.25 16.23
N PRO A 139 -6.28 -2.04 16.66
CA PRO A 139 -4.90 -1.64 16.52
C PRO A 139 -3.97 -2.52 17.34
N ILE A 140 -2.82 -2.84 16.76
CA ILE A 140 -1.78 -3.67 17.37
C ILE A 140 -0.70 -2.74 17.94
N PRO A 141 -0.51 -2.64 19.28
CA PRO A 141 0.35 -1.61 19.88
C PRO A 141 1.82 -1.67 19.46
N PHE A 142 2.30 -2.81 18.97
CA PHE A 142 3.68 -2.97 18.48
C PHE A 142 3.79 -2.86 16.95
N ILE A 143 2.70 -2.60 16.23
CA ILE A 143 2.66 -2.31 14.79
C ILE A 143 1.93 -0.98 14.59
N HIS A 144 2.64 0.14 14.63
CA HIS A 144 2.01 1.45 14.50
C HIS A 144 1.24 1.64 13.19
N HIS A 145 1.59 0.92 12.12
CA HIS A 145 0.85 0.89 10.86
C HIS A 145 -0.60 0.40 11.04
N SER A 146 -0.90 -0.42 12.06
CA SER A 146 -2.27 -0.90 12.33
C SER A 146 -3.27 0.20 12.71
N TYR A 147 -2.77 1.40 13.04
CA TYR A 147 -3.58 2.59 13.27
C TYR A 147 -3.93 3.34 11.97
N PHE A 148 -3.32 2.99 10.85
CA PHE A 148 -3.60 3.63 9.57
C PHE A 148 -5.02 3.30 9.08
N PRO A 149 -5.54 4.02 8.06
CA PRO A 149 -6.75 3.62 7.37
C PRO A 149 -6.57 2.26 6.68
N PHE A 150 -7.34 1.26 7.09
CA PHE A 150 -7.16 -0.15 6.71
C PHE A 150 -8.39 -0.75 6.02
N ALA A 151 -9.25 0.07 5.40
CA ALA A 151 -10.42 -0.44 4.70
C ALA A 151 -10.04 -1.32 3.48
N ALA A 152 -8.92 -1.04 2.82
CA ALA A 152 -8.40 -1.89 1.75
C ALA A 152 -7.87 -3.21 2.29
N ASP A 153 -7.13 -3.18 3.40
CA ASP A 153 -6.53 -4.37 4.02
C ASP A 153 -7.58 -5.32 4.62
N SER A 154 -8.75 -4.81 5.01
CA SER A 154 -9.85 -5.65 5.47
C SER A 154 -10.38 -6.61 4.39
N LEU A 155 -10.12 -6.32 3.10
CA LEU A 155 -10.44 -7.24 2.01
C LEU A 155 -9.64 -8.54 2.11
N TYR A 156 -8.42 -8.53 2.66
CA TYR A 156 -7.61 -9.75 2.84
C TYR A 156 -8.33 -10.79 3.69
N LEU A 157 -9.15 -10.37 4.66
CA LEU A 157 -9.95 -11.26 5.50
C LEU A 157 -10.94 -12.11 4.69
N ILE A 158 -11.43 -11.59 3.57
CA ILE A 158 -12.38 -12.29 2.68
C ILE A 158 -11.68 -13.46 1.97
N GLY A 159 -10.48 -13.22 1.44
CA GLY A 159 -9.69 -14.21 0.71
C GLY A 159 -8.87 -15.13 1.60
N TRP A 160 -8.73 -14.82 2.89
CA TRP A 160 -7.88 -15.53 3.83
C TRP A 160 -8.12 -17.05 3.91
N PRO A 161 -9.38 -17.54 3.93
CA PRO A 161 -9.65 -18.98 3.94
C PRO A 161 -9.10 -19.73 2.71
N LEU A 162 -8.74 -19.02 1.66
CA LEU A 162 -8.17 -19.55 0.42
C LEU A 162 -6.64 -19.40 0.36
N GLY A 163 -6.01 -19.06 1.50
CA GLY A 163 -4.57 -18.87 1.65
C GLY A 163 -4.06 -17.52 1.11
N GLU A 164 -2.75 -17.35 1.10
CA GLU A 164 -2.09 -16.11 0.67
C GLU A 164 -2.51 -15.65 -0.74
N ALA A 165 -2.63 -16.59 -1.69
CA ALA A 165 -3.07 -16.27 -3.04
C ALA A 165 -4.51 -15.75 -3.09
N GLY A 166 -5.40 -16.27 -2.22
CA GLY A 166 -6.76 -15.77 -2.07
C GLY A 166 -6.78 -14.34 -1.51
N ALA A 167 -5.97 -14.08 -0.48
CA ALA A 167 -5.83 -12.75 0.09
C ALA A 167 -5.27 -11.75 -0.93
N LYS A 168 -4.15 -12.03 -1.58
CA LYS A 168 -3.52 -11.15 -2.58
C LYS A 168 -4.38 -10.92 -3.83
N ALA A 169 -5.26 -11.86 -4.18
CA ALA A 169 -6.11 -11.76 -5.37
C ALA A 169 -6.99 -10.50 -5.40
N HIS A 170 -7.30 -9.90 -4.25
CA HIS A 170 -8.04 -8.65 -4.20
C HIS A 170 -7.31 -7.50 -4.86
N MET A 171 -5.98 -7.42 -4.71
CA MET A 171 -5.16 -6.37 -5.34
C MET A 171 -5.08 -6.56 -6.85
N LEU A 172 -4.92 -7.80 -7.32
CA LEU A 172 -4.97 -8.13 -8.75
C LEU A 172 -6.29 -7.68 -9.38
N TRP A 173 -7.41 -8.09 -8.81
CA TRP A 173 -8.72 -7.77 -9.37
C TRP A 173 -9.11 -6.31 -9.19
N GLY A 174 -8.64 -5.63 -8.14
CA GLY A 174 -8.76 -4.18 -7.97
C GLY A 174 -8.00 -3.42 -9.07
N THR A 175 -6.80 -3.88 -9.40
CA THR A 175 -6.00 -3.33 -10.51
C THR A 175 -6.70 -3.53 -11.86
N VAL A 176 -7.28 -4.72 -12.11
CA VAL A 176 -8.07 -4.99 -13.32
C VAL A 176 -9.32 -4.11 -13.38
N ALA A 177 -10.04 -3.94 -12.27
CA ALA A 177 -11.21 -3.06 -12.21
C ALA A 177 -10.84 -1.59 -12.48
N GLY A 178 -9.70 -1.13 -11.98
CA GLY A 178 -9.13 0.19 -12.31
C GLY A 178 -8.83 0.34 -13.81
N ALA A 179 -8.20 -0.66 -14.41
CA ALA A 179 -7.92 -0.69 -15.84
C ALA A 179 -9.20 -0.66 -16.69
N ILE A 180 -10.22 -1.44 -16.32
CA ILE A 180 -11.52 -1.49 -17.00
C ILE A 180 -12.25 -0.14 -16.87
N SER A 181 -12.20 0.49 -15.69
CA SER A 181 -12.79 1.81 -15.46
C SER A 181 -12.14 2.87 -16.35
N LEU A 182 -10.80 2.87 -16.40
CA LEU A 182 -10.04 3.81 -17.21
C LEU A 182 -10.21 3.56 -18.72
N PHE A 183 -10.33 2.30 -19.12
CA PHE A 183 -10.68 1.92 -20.49
C PHE A 183 -12.01 2.54 -20.91
N GLY A 184 -13.07 2.35 -20.12
CA GLY A 184 -14.39 2.89 -20.40
C GLY A 184 -14.38 4.42 -20.43
N LEU A 185 -13.76 5.05 -19.46
CA LEU A 185 -13.59 6.52 -19.42
C LEU A 185 -12.95 7.07 -20.70
N LEU A 186 -11.83 6.51 -21.15
CA LEU A 186 -11.12 6.98 -22.32
C LEU A 186 -11.81 6.57 -23.65
N ARG A 187 -12.54 5.45 -23.66
CA ARG A 187 -13.38 5.10 -24.83
C ARG A 187 -14.47 6.14 -25.03
N ARG A 188 -15.10 6.62 -23.96
CA ARG A 188 -16.14 7.65 -23.98
C ARG A 188 -15.59 9.04 -24.26
N THR A 189 -14.49 9.43 -23.61
CA THR A 189 -13.96 10.80 -23.70
C THR A 189 -12.99 11.02 -24.87
N ALA A 190 -12.45 9.96 -25.45
CA ALA A 190 -11.52 10.01 -26.58
C ALA A 190 -11.91 9.07 -27.72
N ASN A 191 -11.43 7.84 -27.75
CA ASN A 191 -11.74 6.82 -28.74
C ASN A 191 -11.26 5.41 -28.28
N PRO A 192 -11.60 4.31 -29.00
CA PRO A 192 -11.17 2.96 -28.63
C PRO A 192 -9.65 2.76 -28.55
N ASN A 193 -8.86 3.42 -29.40
CA ASN A 193 -7.40 3.32 -29.33
C ASN A 193 -6.86 4.00 -28.06
N ALA A 194 -7.37 5.18 -27.74
CA ALA A 194 -7.03 5.87 -26.50
C ALA A 194 -7.40 5.04 -25.25
N ALA A 195 -8.51 4.31 -25.30
CA ALA A 195 -8.93 3.42 -24.22
C ALA A 195 -7.87 2.36 -23.90
N TRP A 196 -7.33 1.67 -24.93
CA TRP A 196 -6.26 0.69 -24.73
C TRP A 196 -4.93 1.31 -24.30
N LEU A 197 -4.63 2.52 -24.77
CA LEU A 197 -3.47 3.30 -24.29
C LEU A 197 -3.63 3.68 -22.81
N GLY A 198 -4.86 3.94 -22.34
CA GLY A 198 -5.15 4.13 -20.92
C GLY A 198 -4.92 2.88 -20.08
N VAL A 199 -5.28 1.70 -20.61
CA VAL A 199 -4.95 0.43 -19.97
C VAL A 199 -3.43 0.25 -19.86
N LEU A 200 -2.66 0.56 -20.92
CA LEU A 200 -1.19 0.52 -20.86
C LEU A 200 -0.61 1.55 -19.90
N LEU A 201 -1.19 2.75 -19.81
CA LEU A 201 -0.76 3.76 -18.84
C LEU A 201 -0.91 3.26 -17.40
N TRP A 202 -2.02 2.58 -17.11
CA TRP A 202 -2.31 2.02 -15.79
C TRP A 202 -1.49 0.75 -15.51
N MET A 203 -1.69 -0.29 -16.31
CA MET A 203 -1.03 -1.59 -16.12
C MET A 203 0.48 -1.53 -16.38
N GLY A 204 0.95 -0.62 -17.23
CA GLY A 204 2.37 -0.45 -17.54
C GLY A 204 3.12 0.46 -16.56
N ALA A 205 2.45 1.10 -15.60
CA ALA A 205 3.12 1.81 -14.52
C ALA A 205 3.81 0.80 -13.58
N PRO A 206 5.13 0.90 -13.32
CA PRO A 206 5.85 -0.08 -12.49
C PRO A 206 5.17 -0.39 -11.16
N VAL A 207 4.76 0.64 -10.43
CA VAL A 207 4.07 0.49 -9.14
C VAL A 207 2.79 -0.33 -9.26
N VAL A 208 1.94 -0.03 -10.25
CA VAL A 208 0.66 -0.72 -10.45
C VAL A 208 0.87 -2.17 -10.89
N ALA A 209 1.79 -2.41 -11.84
CA ALA A 209 2.08 -3.74 -12.35
C ALA A 209 2.68 -4.66 -11.27
N TRP A 210 3.60 -4.13 -10.46
CA TRP A 210 4.25 -4.90 -9.41
C TRP A 210 3.30 -5.16 -8.24
N GLU A 211 2.58 -4.14 -7.78
CA GLU A 211 1.68 -4.28 -6.64
C GLU A 211 0.43 -5.11 -6.95
N ALA A 212 0.03 -5.22 -8.22
CA ALA A 212 -1.08 -6.09 -8.61
C ALA A 212 -0.91 -7.55 -8.16
N GLY A 213 0.33 -8.01 -7.96
CA GLY A 213 0.65 -9.36 -7.50
C GLY A 213 1.01 -9.48 -6.03
N THR A 214 1.08 -8.38 -5.29
CA THR A 214 1.52 -8.30 -3.89
C THR A 214 0.35 -8.03 -2.95
N ALA A 215 0.61 -7.91 -1.64
CA ALA A 215 -0.36 -7.42 -0.67
C ALA A 215 -0.22 -5.91 -0.38
N TYR A 216 0.45 -5.16 -1.23
CA TYR A 216 0.45 -3.70 -1.17
C TYR A 216 -0.90 -3.14 -1.65
N ILE A 217 -1.25 -1.95 -1.20
CA ILE A 217 -2.57 -1.37 -1.48
C ILE A 217 -2.53 -0.12 -2.37
N ASP A 218 -1.34 0.35 -2.76
CA ASP A 218 -1.20 1.63 -3.49
C ASP A 218 -1.91 1.60 -4.86
N GLY A 219 -1.93 0.43 -5.54
CA GLY A 219 -2.68 0.25 -6.78
C GLY A 219 -4.19 0.43 -6.58
N LEU A 220 -4.80 -0.25 -5.60
CA LEU A 220 -6.23 -0.13 -5.31
C LEU A 220 -6.59 1.26 -4.76
N HIS A 221 -5.76 1.79 -3.84
CA HIS A 221 -5.87 3.17 -3.35
C HIS A 221 -5.80 4.18 -4.49
N GLY A 222 -4.84 3.99 -5.41
CA GLY A 222 -4.66 4.82 -6.60
C GLY A 222 -5.88 4.81 -7.52
N ALA A 223 -6.51 3.64 -7.69
CA ALA A 223 -7.76 3.52 -8.45
C ALA A 223 -8.90 4.29 -7.78
N TRP A 224 -9.15 4.09 -6.48
CA TRP A 224 -10.21 4.79 -5.76
C TRP A 224 -9.96 6.30 -5.73
N ALA A 225 -8.82 6.74 -5.22
CA ALA A 225 -8.53 8.15 -5.04
C ALA A 225 -8.41 8.90 -6.38
N GLY A 226 -7.69 8.31 -7.36
CA GLY A 226 -7.47 8.92 -8.67
C GLY A 226 -8.74 9.00 -9.52
N LEU A 227 -9.54 7.92 -9.60
CA LEU A 227 -10.84 7.97 -10.28
C LEU A 227 -11.81 8.88 -9.51
N GLY A 228 -11.79 8.87 -8.17
CA GLY A 228 -12.60 9.79 -7.38
C GLY A 228 -12.34 11.26 -7.76
N LEU A 229 -11.08 11.62 -7.94
CA LEU A 229 -10.69 12.95 -8.43
C LEU A 229 -11.18 13.20 -9.86
N VAL A 230 -11.05 12.23 -10.76
CA VAL A 230 -11.57 12.30 -12.14
C VAL A 230 -13.08 12.57 -12.14
N TYR A 231 -13.86 11.78 -11.39
CA TYR A 231 -15.31 11.94 -11.35
C TYR A 231 -15.73 13.25 -10.67
N LEU A 232 -14.96 13.76 -9.71
CA LEU A 232 -15.16 15.09 -9.14
C LEU A 232 -14.95 16.20 -10.21
N MET A 233 -13.90 16.07 -11.03
CA MET A 233 -13.64 17.02 -12.12
C MET A 233 -14.72 16.95 -13.21
N LEU A 234 -15.16 15.77 -13.59
CA LEU A 234 -16.27 15.59 -14.54
C LEU A 234 -17.57 16.16 -13.98
N HIS A 235 -17.84 16.01 -12.68
CA HIS A 235 -19.03 16.53 -12.05
C HIS A 235 -19.14 18.07 -12.11
N PHE A 236 -18.04 18.80 -11.89
CA PHE A 236 -18.06 20.26 -11.85
C PHE A 236 -17.71 20.93 -13.19
N PHE A 237 -17.00 20.26 -14.08
CA PHE A 237 -16.42 20.91 -15.27
C PHE A 237 -16.87 20.30 -16.61
N ALA A 238 -17.47 19.09 -16.63
CA ALA A 238 -18.03 18.53 -17.84
C ALA A 238 -19.33 19.25 -18.25
N LYS A 239 -19.73 19.08 -19.50
CA LYS A 239 -21.06 19.48 -19.98
C LYS A 239 -22.14 18.66 -19.26
N GLU A 240 -23.38 19.14 -19.32
CA GLU A 240 -24.49 18.52 -18.59
C GLU A 240 -24.73 17.05 -19.00
N GLU A 241 -24.66 16.79 -20.30
CA GLU A 241 -24.79 15.44 -20.86
C GLU A 241 -23.71 14.45 -20.42
N ASP A 242 -22.49 14.95 -20.09
CA ASP A 242 -21.32 14.15 -19.69
C ASP A 242 -21.04 14.22 -18.19
N ARG A 243 -21.89 14.90 -17.42
CA ARG A 243 -21.69 15.17 -16.01
C ARG A 243 -21.74 13.90 -15.17
N ALA A 244 -20.64 13.59 -14.49
CA ALA A 244 -20.58 12.45 -13.59
C ALA A 244 -21.53 12.61 -12.37
N PRO A 245 -22.14 11.53 -11.88
CA PRO A 245 -22.92 11.56 -10.63
C PRO A 245 -22.02 11.95 -9.45
N TRP A 246 -22.46 12.92 -8.66
CA TRP A 246 -21.69 13.43 -7.51
C TRP A 246 -21.35 12.36 -6.47
N TRP A 247 -22.25 11.41 -6.25
CA TRP A 247 -22.06 10.34 -5.27
C TRP A 247 -20.97 9.34 -5.67
N VAL A 248 -20.69 9.17 -6.98
CA VAL A 248 -19.56 8.35 -7.45
C VAL A 248 -18.24 8.98 -7.04
N ALA A 249 -18.09 10.28 -7.27
CA ALA A 249 -16.93 11.03 -6.80
C ALA A 249 -16.76 10.96 -5.28
N ALA A 250 -17.85 11.19 -4.54
CA ALA A 250 -17.85 11.16 -3.08
C ALA A 250 -17.45 9.77 -2.53
N ALA A 251 -18.03 8.69 -3.07
CA ALA A 251 -17.74 7.35 -2.62
C ALA A 251 -16.29 6.95 -2.93
N LEU A 252 -15.80 7.18 -4.16
CA LEU A 252 -14.42 6.84 -4.53
C LEU A 252 -13.38 7.63 -3.74
N LEU A 253 -13.58 8.94 -3.56
CA LEU A 253 -12.71 9.76 -2.70
C LEU A 253 -12.75 9.28 -1.24
N GLY A 254 -13.93 8.92 -0.75
CA GLY A 254 -14.12 8.40 0.60
C GLY A 254 -13.39 7.06 0.81
N LEU A 255 -13.45 6.16 -0.16
CA LEU A 255 -12.70 4.90 -0.14
C LEU A 255 -11.18 5.14 -0.20
N GLY A 256 -10.74 6.12 -0.99
CA GLY A 256 -9.35 6.58 -0.96
C GLY A 256 -8.93 7.07 0.43
N LEU A 257 -9.76 7.89 1.09
CA LEU A 257 -9.54 8.36 2.47
C LEU A 257 -9.50 7.22 3.50
N ALA A 258 -10.37 6.22 3.34
CA ALA A 258 -10.47 5.09 4.25
C ALA A 258 -9.38 4.03 4.04
N SER A 259 -8.61 4.11 2.94
CA SER A 259 -7.59 3.13 2.59
C SER A 259 -6.17 3.56 2.96
N LYS A 260 -5.84 4.87 2.88
CA LYS A 260 -4.49 5.38 3.13
C LYS A 260 -4.51 6.87 3.47
N TYR A 261 -3.58 7.33 4.32
CA TYR A 261 -3.49 8.76 4.68
C TYR A 261 -3.19 9.68 3.48
N THR A 262 -2.55 9.18 2.43
CA THR A 262 -2.36 9.94 1.18
C THR A 262 -3.69 10.33 0.52
N GLY A 263 -4.77 9.64 0.83
CA GLY A 263 -6.13 10.03 0.45
C GLY A 263 -6.55 11.41 0.95
N LEU A 264 -6.02 11.86 2.11
CA LEU A 264 -6.24 13.24 2.59
C LEU A 264 -5.66 14.29 1.63
N GLN A 265 -4.50 14.01 1.04
CA GLN A 265 -3.88 14.90 0.05
C GLN A 265 -4.76 15.00 -1.19
N VAL A 266 -5.26 13.84 -1.69
CA VAL A 266 -6.13 13.79 -2.87
C VAL A 266 -7.47 14.50 -2.60
N ALA A 267 -8.08 14.26 -1.45
CA ALA A 267 -9.33 14.90 -1.06
C ALA A 267 -9.15 16.42 -0.92
N LEU A 268 -8.05 16.87 -0.32
CA LEU A 268 -7.75 18.29 -0.17
C LEU A 268 -7.52 18.97 -1.53
N ALA A 269 -6.71 18.39 -2.41
CA ALA A 269 -6.47 18.92 -3.75
C ALA A 269 -7.78 19.00 -4.57
N GLY A 270 -8.58 17.93 -4.51
CA GLY A 270 -9.90 17.89 -5.14
C GLY A 270 -10.85 18.94 -4.56
N ALA A 271 -10.88 19.11 -3.24
CA ALA A 271 -11.72 20.09 -2.56
C ALA A 271 -11.36 21.53 -2.96
N VAL A 272 -10.07 21.87 -3.03
CA VAL A 272 -9.63 23.21 -3.47
C VAL A 272 -10.16 23.53 -4.87
N VAL A 273 -9.96 22.62 -5.83
CA VAL A 273 -10.41 22.84 -7.22
C VAL A 273 -11.95 22.85 -7.31
N ALA A 274 -12.62 21.92 -6.62
CA ALA A 274 -14.08 21.82 -6.63
C ALA A 274 -14.75 23.02 -5.95
N LEU A 275 -14.24 23.52 -4.83
CA LEU A 275 -14.80 24.67 -4.13
C LEU A 275 -14.68 25.95 -4.96
N VAL A 276 -13.56 26.16 -5.66
CA VAL A 276 -13.41 27.30 -6.59
C VAL A 276 -14.46 27.21 -7.71
N ALA A 277 -14.68 26.03 -8.28
CA ALA A 277 -15.70 25.83 -9.32
C ALA A 277 -17.12 26.02 -8.74
N ALA A 278 -17.39 25.39 -7.60
CA ALA A 278 -18.69 25.44 -6.92
C ALA A 278 -19.08 26.86 -6.50
N ALA A 279 -18.13 27.67 -6.05
CA ALA A 279 -18.36 29.07 -5.72
C ALA A 279 -18.80 29.88 -6.97
N ARG A 280 -18.08 29.71 -8.09
CA ARG A 280 -18.42 30.37 -9.37
C ARG A 280 -19.77 29.90 -9.94
N GLN A 281 -20.14 28.65 -9.70
CA GLN A 281 -21.37 28.04 -10.20
C GLN A 281 -22.54 28.14 -9.19
N LYS A 282 -22.32 28.74 -8.01
CA LYS A 282 -23.30 28.80 -6.90
C LYS A 282 -23.73 27.42 -6.37
N ARG A 283 -22.83 26.42 -6.41
CA ARG A 283 -23.04 25.02 -6.02
C ARG A 283 -22.25 24.60 -4.78
N ILE A 284 -21.89 25.53 -3.88
CA ILE A 284 -21.06 25.25 -2.69
C ILE A 284 -21.68 24.17 -1.79
N LYS A 285 -23.01 24.19 -1.59
CA LYS A 285 -23.68 23.15 -0.78
C LYS A 285 -23.43 21.74 -1.30
N GLU A 286 -23.36 21.57 -2.61
CA GLU A 286 -23.10 20.29 -3.24
C GLU A 286 -21.63 19.85 -3.07
N ALA A 287 -20.68 20.78 -3.21
CA ALA A 287 -19.27 20.49 -2.93
C ALA A 287 -19.07 20.07 -1.45
N LEU A 288 -19.73 20.75 -0.52
CA LEU A 288 -19.69 20.40 0.90
C LEU A 288 -20.34 19.02 1.17
N LEU A 289 -21.45 18.70 0.50
CA LEU A 289 -22.10 17.39 0.60
C LEU A 289 -21.17 16.26 0.10
N ILE A 290 -20.51 16.47 -1.04
CA ILE A 290 -19.52 15.51 -1.57
C ILE A 290 -18.39 15.28 -0.56
N GLY A 291 -17.84 16.36 0.01
CA GLY A 291 -16.81 16.28 1.03
C GLY A 291 -17.27 15.57 2.30
N ALA A 292 -18.47 15.87 2.78
CA ALA A 292 -19.06 15.24 3.97
C ALA A 292 -19.29 13.74 3.78
N VAL A 293 -19.80 13.32 2.62
CA VAL A 293 -20.00 11.91 2.29
C VAL A 293 -18.66 11.20 2.14
N ALA A 294 -17.68 11.81 1.47
CA ALA A 294 -16.34 11.23 1.37
C ALA A 294 -15.70 11.06 2.77
N LEU A 295 -15.79 12.06 3.63
CA LEU A 295 -15.24 11.99 4.99
C LEU A 295 -15.93 10.88 5.81
N ALA A 296 -17.23 10.65 5.61
CA ALA A 296 -17.97 9.63 6.37
C ALA A 296 -17.37 8.22 6.24
N PHE A 297 -16.72 7.87 5.12
CA PHE A 297 -16.02 6.60 4.96
C PHE A 297 -14.77 6.48 5.86
N ALA A 298 -14.06 7.58 6.10
CA ALA A 298 -12.84 7.58 6.91
C ALA A 298 -13.11 7.85 8.41
N LEU A 299 -14.27 8.39 8.77
CA LEU A 299 -14.63 8.72 10.13
C LEU A 299 -14.41 7.57 11.14
N PRO A 300 -14.77 6.31 10.86
CA PRO A 300 -14.53 5.22 11.81
C PRO A 300 -13.06 5.11 12.24
N VAL A 301 -12.11 5.26 11.32
CA VAL A 301 -10.67 5.23 11.62
C VAL A 301 -10.27 6.44 12.45
N PHE A 302 -10.66 7.64 12.03
CA PHE A 302 -10.28 8.88 12.71
C PHE A 302 -10.84 8.96 14.12
N ILE A 303 -12.10 8.54 14.33
CA ILE A 303 -12.74 8.46 15.65
C ILE A 303 -12.02 7.43 16.53
N ARG A 304 -11.73 6.22 16.00
CA ARG A 304 -10.98 5.18 16.69
C ARG A 304 -9.61 5.71 17.17
N ASN A 305 -8.86 6.32 16.28
CA ASN A 305 -7.53 6.84 16.60
C ASN A 305 -7.60 7.97 17.64
N ALA A 306 -8.54 8.92 17.48
CA ALA A 306 -8.75 9.98 18.47
C ALA A 306 -9.11 9.43 19.85
N ALA A 307 -10.00 8.42 19.91
CA ALA A 307 -10.40 7.79 21.15
C ALA A 307 -9.24 7.05 21.84
N LEU A 308 -8.45 6.29 21.07
CA LEU A 308 -7.37 5.46 21.61
C LEU A 308 -6.10 6.24 21.92
N THR A 309 -5.74 7.21 21.10
CA THR A 309 -4.44 7.89 21.17
C THR A 309 -4.54 9.39 21.46
N GLY A 310 -5.72 10.01 21.32
CA GLY A 310 -5.89 11.46 21.34
C GLY A 310 -5.59 12.14 19.99
N ASN A 311 -5.07 11.40 19.02
CA ASN A 311 -4.68 11.92 17.70
C ASN A 311 -5.50 11.24 16.59
N PRO A 312 -6.38 11.94 15.87
CA PRO A 312 -7.22 11.32 14.82
C PRO A 312 -6.43 10.78 13.64
N VAL A 313 -5.25 11.31 13.39
CA VAL A 313 -4.37 10.91 12.26
C VAL A 313 -3.07 10.26 12.74
N PHE A 314 -3.14 9.59 13.90
CA PHE A 314 -2.01 8.92 14.54
C PHE A 314 -1.23 8.00 13.55
N PRO A 315 0.11 8.02 13.56
CA PRO A 315 1.03 8.78 14.44
C PRO A 315 1.46 10.14 13.87
N PHE A 316 0.86 10.59 12.75
CA PHE A 316 1.23 11.83 12.06
C PHE A 316 0.82 13.07 12.85
N PHE A 317 1.45 14.21 12.51
CA PHE A 317 1.18 15.50 13.13
C PHE A 317 1.30 15.48 14.66
N TYR A 318 2.26 14.72 15.18
CA TYR A 318 2.48 14.55 16.61
C TYR A 318 2.66 15.89 17.34
N SER A 319 3.40 16.84 16.75
CA SER A 319 3.59 18.17 17.31
C SER A 319 2.29 18.97 17.51
N ALA A 320 1.23 18.66 16.73
CA ALA A 320 -0.06 19.35 16.83
C ALA A 320 -1.06 18.63 17.74
N PHE A 321 -1.10 17.29 17.68
CA PHE A 321 -2.11 16.48 18.36
C PHE A 321 -1.57 15.63 19.51
N GLY A 322 -0.25 15.46 19.61
CA GLY A 322 0.35 14.47 20.50
C GLY A 322 0.00 13.03 20.09
N GLY A 323 -0.01 12.13 21.06
CA GLY A 323 -0.41 10.75 20.85
C GLY A 323 -0.05 9.87 22.04
N ARG A 324 -1.04 9.25 22.71
CA ARG A 324 -0.77 8.30 23.80
C ARG A 324 0.02 7.10 23.26
N GLY A 325 1.10 6.70 23.94
CA GLY A 325 1.99 5.62 23.54
C GLY A 325 2.99 5.99 22.46
N TRP A 326 3.03 7.24 22.03
CA TRP A 326 4.00 7.80 21.07
C TRP A 326 4.73 8.98 21.70
N ASP A 327 5.90 9.34 21.18
CA ASP A 327 6.73 10.44 21.65
C ASP A 327 7.36 11.19 20.48
N GLN A 328 8.04 12.31 20.81
CA GLN A 328 8.69 13.15 19.79
C GLN A 328 9.83 12.41 19.09
N TRP A 329 10.59 11.60 19.81
CA TRP A 329 11.69 10.83 19.24
C TRP A 329 11.22 9.85 18.14
N ARG A 330 10.13 9.10 18.38
CA ARG A 330 9.52 8.21 17.37
C ARG A 330 8.96 8.99 16.18
N ALA A 331 8.35 10.15 16.45
CA ALA A 331 7.83 11.04 15.40
C ALA A 331 8.96 11.56 14.51
N ASP A 332 10.11 11.91 15.10
CA ASP A 332 11.29 12.40 14.37
C ASP A 332 11.95 11.29 13.55
N ILE A 333 12.07 10.08 14.08
CA ILE A 333 12.58 8.91 13.33
C ILE A 333 11.70 8.66 12.09
N TYR A 334 10.39 8.62 12.28
CA TYR A 334 9.47 8.41 11.16
C TYR A 334 9.54 9.55 10.13
N ALA A 335 9.63 10.79 10.59
CA ALA A 335 9.79 11.95 9.71
C ALA A 335 11.10 11.89 8.92
N ASN A 336 12.21 11.49 9.56
CA ASN A 336 13.52 11.32 8.92
C ASN A 336 13.50 10.19 7.89
N GLU A 337 12.83 9.08 8.18
CA GLU A 337 12.63 8.00 7.22
C GLU A 337 11.89 8.52 5.98
N GLN A 338 10.79 9.25 6.16
CA GLN A 338 10.05 9.83 5.03
C GLN A 338 10.86 10.90 4.28
N ALA A 339 11.73 11.63 4.96
CA ALA A 339 12.61 12.64 4.35
C ALA A 339 13.81 12.04 3.58
N SER A 340 14.13 10.76 3.81
CA SER A 340 15.24 10.08 3.13
C SER A 340 14.99 9.78 1.66
N PHE A 341 13.72 9.87 1.21
CA PHE A 341 13.35 9.70 -0.18
C PHE A 341 13.53 10.99 -0.99
N GLY A 342 13.97 10.83 -2.25
CA GLY A 342 14.01 11.92 -3.24
C GLY A 342 15.26 12.79 -3.15
N VAL A 343 15.07 14.10 -3.36
CA VAL A 343 16.17 15.07 -3.58
C VAL A 343 16.15 16.23 -2.56
N GLY A 344 15.43 16.08 -1.46
CA GLY A 344 15.25 17.12 -0.46
C GLY A 344 14.09 18.08 -0.79
N LYS A 345 13.85 19.04 0.12
CA LYS A 345 12.63 19.87 0.13
C LYS A 345 12.89 21.35 -0.19
N GLN A 346 14.08 21.70 -0.70
CA GLN A 346 14.37 23.07 -1.11
C GLN A 346 13.51 23.44 -2.33
N PRO A 347 12.89 24.62 -2.38
CA PRO A 347 12.00 25.01 -3.50
C PRO A 347 12.67 24.88 -4.88
N THR A 348 13.98 25.14 -4.96
CA THR A 348 14.79 24.97 -6.19
C THR A 348 14.88 23.53 -6.68
N ALA A 349 14.64 22.54 -5.81
CA ALA A 349 14.66 21.12 -6.16
C ALA A 349 13.33 20.62 -6.76
N LEU A 350 12.24 21.40 -6.74
CA LEU A 350 10.91 20.94 -7.20
C LEU A 350 10.94 20.45 -8.66
N GLY A 351 11.57 21.22 -9.55
CA GLY A 351 11.71 20.82 -10.95
C GLY A 351 12.54 19.55 -11.11
N HIS A 352 13.65 19.45 -10.36
CA HIS A 352 14.50 18.27 -10.35
C HIS A 352 13.76 17.05 -9.77
N ALA A 353 13.00 17.22 -8.67
CA ALA A 353 12.18 16.17 -8.10
C ALA A 353 11.14 15.64 -9.11
N THR A 354 10.41 16.53 -9.79
CA THR A 354 9.39 16.15 -10.76
C THR A 354 9.97 15.39 -11.95
N LEU A 355 11.04 15.90 -12.55
CA LEU A 355 11.70 15.23 -13.68
C LEU A 355 12.45 13.98 -13.24
N GLY A 356 13.01 13.98 -12.03
CA GLY A 356 13.73 12.86 -11.43
C GLY A 356 12.89 11.58 -11.31
N LEU A 357 11.56 11.69 -11.14
CA LEU A 357 10.64 10.55 -11.20
C LEU A 357 10.77 9.75 -12.52
N ALA A 358 11.15 10.40 -13.62
CA ALA A 358 11.32 9.77 -14.92
C ALA A 358 12.74 9.21 -15.13
N TYR A 359 13.81 9.93 -14.74
CA TYR A 359 15.19 9.55 -15.09
C TYR A 359 16.03 9.01 -13.93
N GLN A 360 15.58 9.19 -12.68
CA GLN A 360 16.22 8.67 -11.48
C GLN A 360 15.19 8.02 -10.52
N PRO A 361 14.32 7.11 -11.01
CA PRO A 361 13.22 6.57 -10.20
C PRO A 361 13.69 5.89 -8.91
N GLY A 362 14.88 5.31 -8.88
CA GLY A 362 15.43 4.65 -7.69
C GLY A 362 15.50 5.54 -6.45
N ARG A 363 15.76 6.85 -6.60
CA ARG A 363 15.79 7.80 -5.49
C ARG A 363 14.44 7.97 -4.77
N TYR A 364 13.35 7.65 -5.46
CA TYR A 364 11.98 7.83 -4.99
C TYR A 364 11.30 6.52 -4.61
N THR A 365 11.98 5.39 -4.74
CA THR A 365 11.44 4.06 -4.43
C THR A 365 12.08 3.41 -3.22
N ASN A 366 13.41 3.52 -3.09
CA ASN A 366 14.13 3.02 -1.92
C ASN A 366 15.45 3.81 -1.74
N PRO A 367 15.60 4.61 -0.68
CA PRO A 367 16.81 5.39 -0.46
C PRO A 367 18.07 4.56 -0.25
N ARG A 368 17.94 3.32 0.26
CA ARG A 368 19.08 2.40 0.45
C ARG A 368 19.54 1.72 -0.84
N GLN A 369 18.75 1.76 -1.90
CA GLN A 369 19.06 1.16 -3.21
C GLN A 369 19.68 2.14 -4.21
N THR A 370 19.85 3.42 -3.85
CA THR A 370 20.42 4.44 -4.76
C THR A 370 21.85 4.16 -5.19
N GLU A 371 22.61 3.40 -4.40
CA GLU A 371 24.01 3.03 -4.69
C GLU A 371 24.16 1.61 -5.27
N GLY A 372 23.14 0.78 -5.25
CA GLY A 372 23.20 -0.65 -5.55
C GLY A 372 22.42 -1.17 -6.76
N GLY A 373 21.75 -0.32 -7.55
CA GLY A 373 21.11 -0.75 -8.80
C GLY A 373 19.85 -1.61 -8.65
N GLY A 374 19.10 -1.48 -7.54
CA GLY A 374 17.82 -2.17 -7.37
C GLY A 374 16.74 -1.71 -8.36
N PHE A 375 15.80 -2.59 -8.67
CA PHE A 375 14.69 -2.29 -9.57
C PHE A 375 13.70 -1.31 -8.93
N PRO A 376 13.31 -0.21 -9.63
CA PRO A 376 12.40 0.80 -9.10
C PRO A 376 10.94 0.35 -9.18
N THR A 377 10.56 -0.71 -8.47
CA THR A 377 9.21 -1.30 -8.50
C THR A 377 8.11 -0.32 -8.07
N GLY A 378 8.39 0.53 -7.09
CA GLY A 378 7.46 1.57 -6.64
C GLY A 378 7.40 2.81 -7.54
N ALA A 379 8.00 2.82 -8.73
CA ALA A 379 7.99 3.98 -9.62
C ALA A 379 6.65 4.14 -10.34
N VAL A 380 6.19 5.39 -10.51
CA VAL A 380 5.01 5.68 -11.35
C VAL A 380 5.32 5.61 -12.86
N GLY A 381 6.60 5.71 -13.22
CA GLY A 381 7.07 5.62 -14.59
C GLY A 381 7.17 6.96 -15.33
N PHE A 382 7.98 6.97 -16.39
CA PHE A 382 8.27 8.20 -17.15
C PHE A 382 7.10 8.66 -18.04
N ALA A 383 6.28 7.74 -18.53
CA ALA A 383 5.19 8.06 -19.44
C ALA A 383 4.13 8.96 -18.79
N ILE A 384 3.91 8.82 -17.47
CA ILE A 384 2.98 9.67 -16.72
C ILE A 384 3.46 11.13 -16.74
N ILE A 385 4.75 11.35 -16.49
CA ILE A 385 5.34 12.69 -16.51
C ILE A 385 5.27 13.27 -17.93
N LEU A 386 5.60 12.48 -18.95
CA LEU A 386 5.51 12.88 -20.34
C LEU A 386 4.07 13.29 -20.73
N LEU A 387 3.07 12.46 -20.36
CA LEU A 387 1.67 12.77 -20.66
C LEU A 387 1.20 14.03 -19.93
N ALA A 388 1.55 14.23 -18.67
CA ALA A 388 1.18 15.41 -17.90
C ALA A 388 1.76 16.69 -18.56
N VAL A 389 3.05 16.67 -18.92
CA VAL A 389 3.73 17.80 -19.60
C VAL A 389 3.14 18.04 -20.98
N ALA A 390 2.92 16.99 -21.79
CA ALA A 390 2.31 17.11 -23.11
C ALA A 390 0.87 17.67 -23.04
N ALA A 391 0.06 17.19 -22.08
CA ALA A 391 -1.29 17.68 -21.88
C ALA A 391 -1.30 19.18 -21.51
N TRP A 392 -0.41 19.58 -20.61
CA TRP A 392 -0.26 20.99 -20.23
C TRP A 392 0.26 21.86 -21.37
N ALA A 393 1.36 21.48 -22.03
CA ALA A 393 2.04 22.28 -23.04
C ALA A 393 1.26 22.39 -24.35
N SER A 394 0.43 21.40 -24.70
CA SER A 394 -0.34 21.42 -25.96
C SER A 394 -1.45 22.47 -26.01
N GLY A 395 -1.93 22.96 -24.85
CA GLY A 395 -3.10 23.85 -24.76
C GLY A 395 -4.43 23.22 -25.21
N ARG A 396 -4.45 21.92 -25.58
CA ARG A 396 -5.63 21.21 -26.14
C ARG A 396 -6.52 20.56 -25.10
N THR A 397 -6.08 20.53 -23.84
CA THR A 397 -6.81 19.94 -22.73
C THR A 397 -8.15 20.66 -22.50
N ASP A 398 -9.23 19.91 -22.38
CA ASP A 398 -10.57 20.44 -22.12
C ASP A 398 -10.75 20.94 -20.67
N LYS A 399 -11.94 21.44 -20.31
CA LYS A 399 -12.19 22.00 -18.98
C LYS A 399 -11.99 20.97 -17.86
N PRO A 400 -12.57 19.75 -17.90
CA PRO A 400 -12.31 18.73 -16.88
C PRO A 400 -10.84 18.35 -16.77
N GLY A 401 -10.15 18.18 -17.92
CA GLY A 401 -8.72 17.86 -17.95
C GLY A 401 -7.84 18.97 -17.37
N ARG A 402 -8.14 20.26 -17.65
CA ARG A 402 -7.41 21.38 -17.02
C ARG A 402 -7.62 21.43 -15.50
N ALA A 403 -8.83 21.14 -15.04
CA ALA A 403 -9.12 21.04 -13.61
C ALA A 403 -8.35 19.87 -12.97
N ALA A 404 -8.28 18.73 -13.66
CA ALA A 404 -7.48 17.59 -13.25
C ALA A 404 -5.98 17.94 -13.15
N LEU A 405 -5.41 18.66 -14.14
CA LEU A 405 -4.01 19.12 -14.08
C LEU A 405 -3.77 20.11 -12.92
N ALA A 406 -4.73 20.98 -12.63
CA ALA A 406 -4.62 21.88 -11.47
C ALA A 406 -4.58 21.09 -10.15
N ALA A 407 -5.41 20.06 -10.00
CA ALA A 407 -5.36 19.16 -8.84
C ALA A 407 -4.05 18.36 -8.79
N VAL A 408 -3.56 17.86 -9.94
CA VAL A 408 -2.25 17.19 -10.06
C VAL A 408 -1.12 18.11 -9.60
N ALA A 409 -1.13 19.38 -9.99
CA ALA A 409 -0.11 20.35 -9.55
C ALA A 409 -0.14 20.54 -8.01
N ILE A 410 -1.32 20.66 -7.40
CA ILE A 410 -1.46 20.75 -5.93
C ILE A 410 -0.94 19.47 -5.27
N LEU A 411 -1.27 18.30 -5.82
CA LEU A 411 -0.81 17.00 -5.32
C LEU A 411 0.71 16.85 -5.41
N MET A 412 1.32 17.30 -6.51
CA MET A 412 2.78 17.28 -6.67
C MET A 412 3.48 18.18 -5.65
N LEU A 413 2.91 19.36 -5.33
CA LEU A 413 3.42 20.22 -4.26
C LEU A 413 3.30 19.56 -2.89
N GLY A 414 2.17 18.91 -2.59
CA GLY A 414 1.96 18.17 -1.35
C GLY A 414 2.94 16.98 -1.21
N TRP A 415 3.10 16.20 -2.27
CA TRP A 415 4.06 15.10 -2.34
C TRP A 415 5.51 15.58 -2.12
N PHE A 416 5.90 16.65 -2.80
CA PHE A 416 7.23 17.24 -2.64
C PHE A 416 7.51 17.70 -1.20
N ALA A 417 6.51 18.31 -0.55
CA ALA A 417 6.65 18.83 0.80
C ALA A 417 6.61 17.75 1.90
N LEU A 418 5.84 16.67 1.71
CA LEU A 418 5.60 15.66 2.74
C LEU A 418 6.55 14.46 2.61
N SER A 419 6.35 13.63 1.59
CA SER A 419 7.19 12.45 1.35
C SER A 419 7.34 12.22 -0.16
N GLN A 420 8.59 12.17 -0.61
CA GLN A 420 8.91 12.01 -2.03
C GLN A 420 8.94 10.53 -2.46
N GLN A 421 8.13 9.66 -1.86
CA GLN A 421 7.98 8.30 -2.33
C GLN A 421 7.14 8.24 -3.61
N SER A 422 7.68 7.66 -4.67
CA SER A 422 7.04 7.59 -5.98
C SER A 422 5.76 6.76 -5.98
N ARG A 423 5.70 5.66 -5.21
CA ARG A 423 4.53 4.78 -5.14
C ARG A 423 3.25 5.51 -4.68
N TYR A 424 3.41 6.54 -3.85
CA TYR A 424 2.27 7.35 -3.37
C TYR A 424 1.59 8.16 -4.48
N LEU A 425 2.20 8.24 -5.66
CA LEU A 425 1.67 8.98 -6.81
C LEU A 425 0.82 8.14 -7.77
N ALA A 426 0.54 6.85 -7.46
CA ALA A 426 -0.30 5.99 -8.30
C ALA A 426 -1.68 6.63 -8.60
N PHE A 427 -2.23 7.42 -7.67
CA PHE A 427 -3.48 8.16 -7.84
C PHE A 427 -3.42 9.28 -8.90
N LEU A 428 -2.24 9.66 -9.38
CA LEU A 428 -2.12 10.65 -10.47
C LEU A 428 -2.44 10.07 -11.85
N ILE A 429 -2.40 8.74 -12.01
CA ILE A 429 -2.58 8.10 -13.32
C ILE A 429 -3.95 8.42 -13.93
N PRO A 430 -5.10 8.22 -13.24
CA PRO A 430 -6.40 8.53 -13.82
C PRO A 430 -6.62 10.02 -14.19
N PRO A 431 -6.30 11.01 -13.34
CA PRO A 431 -6.49 12.41 -13.70
C PRO A 431 -5.57 12.86 -14.84
N ILE A 432 -4.35 12.34 -14.94
CA ILE A 432 -3.45 12.62 -16.08
C ILE A 432 -3.99 11.98 -17.37
N ALA A 433 -4.56 10.76 -17.30
CA ALA A 433 -5.21 10.13 -18.43
C ALA A 433 -6.39 10.96 -18.96
N LEU A 434 -7.25 11.48 -18.06
CA LEU A 434 -8.33 12.41 -18.43
C LEU A 434 -7.79 13.66 -19.11
N ALA A 435 -6.75 14.27 -18.56
CA ALA A 435 -6.14 15.48 -19.12
C ALA A 435 -5.50 15.23 -20.50
N ALA A 436 -4.93 14.05 -20.71
CA ALA A 436 -4.30 13.65 -21.98
C ALA A 436 -5.30 13.09 -23.02
N ALA A 437 -6.57 12.86 -22.67
CA ALA A 437 -7.57 12.27 -23.57
C ALA A 437 -7.65 12.96 -24.95
N PRO A 438 -7.65 14.31 -25.06
CA PRO A 438 -7.64 14.99 -26.36
C PRO A 438 -6.40 14.69 -27.21
N LEU A 439 -5.23 14.51 -26.60
CA LEU A 439 -3.99 14.16 -27.29
C LEU A 439 -3.98 12.69 -27.71
N LEU A 440 -4.46 11.80 -26.85
CA LEU A 440 -4.59 10.38 -27.17
C LEU A 440 -5.58 10.11 -28.28
N ARG A 441 -6.53 11.02 -28.54
CA ARG A 441 -7.46 10.98 -29.68
C ARG A 441 -6.84 11.54 -30.98
N ASP A 442 -5.90 12.47 -30.87
CA ASP A 442 -5.32 13.18 -32.02
C ASP A 442 -4.34 12.29 -32.78
N ARG A 443 -4.59 12.08 -34.08
CA ARG A 443 -3.77 11.21 -34.96
C ARG A 443 -2.30 11.63 -35.03
N LYS A 444 -1.95 12.88 -34.76
CA LYS A 444 -0.57 13.37 -34.77
C LYS A 444 0.18 13.02 -33.48
N TRP A 445 -0.49 13.13 -32.34
CA TRP A 445 0.11 12.88 -31.02
C TRP A 445 0.03 11.40 -30.60
N GLN A 446 -1.02 10.70 -30.98
CA GLN A 446 -1.28 9.32 -30.57
C GLN A 446 -0.09 8.37 -30.81
N PRO A 447 0.60 8.36 -31.99
CA PRO A 447 1.73 7.46 -32.20
C PRO A 447 2.92 7.71 -31.25
N VAL A 448 3.23 8.98 -30.99
CA VAL A 448 4.35 9.36 -30.10
C VAL A 448 4.04 8.96 -28.65
N LEU A 449 2.82 9.26 -28.20
CA LEU A 449 2.40 8.89 -26.84
C LEU A 449 2.27 7.37 -26.70
N ALA A 450 1.77 6.69 -27.73
CA ALA A 450 1.72 5.23 -27.78
C ALA A 450 3.11 4.61 -27.65
N ALA A 451 4.10 5.13 -28.41
CA ALA A 451 5.48 4.64 -28.31
C ALA A 451 6.05 4.77 -26.89
N ALA A 452 5.78 5.89 -26.19
CA ALA A 452 6.19 6.08 -24.81
C ALA A 452 5.50 5.09 -23.85
N LEU A 453 4.20 4.86 -24.03
CA LEU A 453 3.42 3.94 -23.21
C LEU A 453 3.84 2.47 -23.42
N PHE A 454 4.03 2.06 -24.67
CA PHE A 454 4.57 0.73 -24.99
C PHE A 454 6.00 0.56 -24.44
N GLY A 455 6.86 1.56 -24.62
CA GLY A 455 8.22 1.57 -24.09
C GLY A 455 8.24 1.40 -22.58
N GLN A 456 7.40 2.14 -21.85
CA GLN A 456 7.26 1.97 -20.41
C GLN A 456 6.72 0.59 -20.03
N ALA A 457 5.67 0.11 -20.67
CA ALA A 457 5.07 -1.19 -20.36
C ALA A 457 6.05 -2.35 -20.62
N ILE A 458 6.81 -2.30 -21.72
CA ILE A 458 7.86 -3.28 -22.03
C ILE A 458 9.00 -3.21 -21.00
N TYR A 459 9.44 -2.00 -20.63
CA TYR A 459 10.43 -1.82 -19.57
C TYR A 459 9.93 -2.42 -18.24
N THR A 460 8.69 -2.12 -17.83
CA THR A 460 8.07 -2.65 -16.62
C THR A 460 7.99 -4.17 -16.64
N MET A 461 7.57 -4.74 -17.77
CA MET A 461 7.49 -6.19 -17.96
C MET A 461 8.87 -6.84 -17.83
N GLY A 462 9.90 -6.28 -18.48
CA GLY A 462 11.28 -6.76 -18.38
C GLY A 462 11.83 -6.61 -16.96
N MET A 463 11.53 -5.52 -16.27
CA MET A 463 11.94 -5.29 -14.88
C MET A 463 11.33 -6.35 -13.94
N ILE A 464 10.01 -6.57 -13.98
CA ILE A 464 9.34 -7.56 -13.13
C ILE A 464 9.82 -8.97 -13.45
N TRP A 465 9.99 -9.29 -14.75
CA TRP A 465 10.49 -10.59 -15.18
C TRP A 465 11.87 -10.91 -14.63
N ASN A 466 12.81 -9.96 -14.74
CA ASN A 466 14.18 -10.15 -14.26
C ASN A 466 14.32 -10.11 -12.74
N MET A 467 13.45 -9.34 -12.05
CA MET A 467 13.51 -9.23 -10.61
C MET A 467 12.98 -10.48 -9.89
N GLN A 468 11.83 -10.99 -10.32
CA GLN A 468 11.11 -12.06 -9.62
C GLN A 468 10.28 -12.99 -10.53
N GLY A 469 9.88 -12.54 -11.71
CA GLY A 469 8.94 -13.26 -12.56
C GLY A 469 9.44 -14.63 -13.01
N GLN A 470 10.74 -14.77 -13.28
CA GLN A 470 11.36 -16.05 -13.66
C GLN A 470 11.23 -17.07 -12.53
N ASP A 471 11.61 -16.69 -11.31
CA ASP A 471 11.55 -17.59 -10.17
C ASP A 471 10.10 -17.85 -9.74
N GLN A 472 9.21 -16.86 -9.83
CA GLN A 472 7.79 -17.06 -9.59
C GLN A 472 7.17 -18.05 -10.60
N LEU A 473 7.53 -17.97 -11.87
CA LEU A 473 7.12 -18.99 -12.86
C LEU A 473 7.64 -20.39 -12.49
N ARG A 474 8.88 -20.50 -12.02
CA ARG A 474 9.47 -21.79 -11.58
C ARG A 474 8.74 -22.35 -10.36
N VAL A 475 8.29 -21.49 -9.43
CA VAL A 475 7.45 -21.89 -8.30
C VAL A 475 6.08 -22.38 -8.79
N VAL A 476 5.42 -21.60 -9.62
CA VAL A 476 4.06 -21.93 -10.13
C VAL A 476 4.07 -23.22 -10.97
N SER A 477 5.17 -23.49 -11.70
CA SER A 477 5.37 -24.71 -12.46
C SER A 477 5.88 -25.89 -11.62
N GLY A 478 6.15 -25.72 -10.32
CA GLY A 478 6.64 -26.77 -9.42
C GLY A 478 8.13 -27.11 -9.56
N GLN A 479 8.91 -26.30 -10.27
CA GLN A 479 10.36 -26.47 -10.41
C GLN A 479 11.14 -26.04 -9.15
N ILE A 480 10.60 -25.11 -8.39
CA ILE A 480 11.13 -24.65 -7.10
C ILE A 480 10.02 -24.81 -6.07
N SER A 481 10.34 -25.30 -4.88
CA SER A 481 9.34 -25.37 -3.82
C SER A 481 8.96 -23.97 -3.31
N PRO A 482 7.72 -23.74 -2.87
CA PRO A 482 7.30 -22.46 -2.26
C PRO A 482 8.18 -22.07 -1.07
N THR A 483 8.64 -23.06 -0.29
CA THR A 483 9.50 -22.86 0.88
C THR A 483 10.88 -22.38 0.46
N ASP A 484 11.53 -23.07 -0.49
CA ASP A 484 12.88 -22.70 -0.96
C ASP A 484 12.88 -21.30 -1.58
N TYR A 485 11.86 -20.98 -2.39
CA TYR A 485 11.69 -19.64 -2.96
C TYR A 485 11.63 -18.56 -1.88
N ARG A 486 10.79 -18.75 -0.85
CA ARG A 486 10.65 -17.76 0.22
C ARG A 486 11.93 -17.65 1.04
N GLN A 487 12.58 -18.77 1.38
CA GLN A 487 13.82 -18.77 2.17
C GLN A 487 15.00 -18.11 1.43
N ALA A 488 15.05 -18.23 0.10
CA ALA A 488 16.07 -17.57 -0.70
C ALA A 488 15.96 -16.03 -0.68
N LEU A 489 14.73 -15.49 -0.62
CA LEU A 489 14.45 -14.06 -0.69
C LEU A 489 14.25 -13.40 0.68
N VAL A 490 13.80 -14.16 1.67
CA VAL A 490 13.47 -13.70 3.02
C VAL A 490 14.28 -14.52 4.03
N PRO A 491 15.44 -14.02 4.49
CA PRO A 491 16.30 -14.79 5.41
C PRO A 491 15.60 -15.28 6.68
N PHE A 492 14.67 -14.49 7.24
CA PHE A 492 13.88 -14.88 8.40
C PHE A 492 12.99 -16.11 8.14
N ALA A 493 12.60 -16.35 6.89
CA ALA A 493 11.82 -17.55 6.54
C ALA A 493 12.59 -18.87 6.74
N ALA A 494 13.93 -18.82 6.76
CA ALA A 494 14.75 -19.98 7.09
C ALA A 494 14.78 -20.25 8.60
N ASP A 495 14.66 -19.20 9.42
CA ASP A 495 14.73 -19.28 10.87
C ASP A 495 13.34 -19.54 11.51
N ALA A 496 12.27 -19.05 10.90
CA ALA A 496 10.89 -19.13 11.40
C ALA A 496 10.42 -20.56 11.73
N PRO A 497 10.75 -21.62 10.97
CA PRO A 497 10.36 -23.00 11.34
C PRO A 497 10.88 -23.44 12.71
N ALA A 498 12.11 -23.06 13.10
CA ALA A 498 12.65 -23.37 14.42
C ALA A 498 11.95 -22.56 15.53
N LEU A 499 11.64 -21.28 15.25
CA LEU A 499 10.88 -20.45 16.19
C LEU A 499 9.46 -20.99 16.40
N ASN A 500 8.84 -21.53 15.36
CA ASN A 500 7.51 -22.14 15.43
C ASN A 500 7.49 -23.49 16.19
N GLN A 501 8.64 -24.07 16.50
CA GLN A 501 8.77 -25.27 17.35
C GLN A 501 8.89 -24.95 18.85
N LEU A 502 9.06 -23.68 19.22
CA LEU A 502 9.02 -23.26 20.62
C LEU A 502 7.68 -23.65 21.28
N PRO A 503 7.60 -23.74 22.61
CA PRO A 503 6.35 -24.01 23.33
C PRO A 503 5.21 -23.09 22.83
N ALA A 504 3.97 -23.61 22.89
CA ALA A 504 2.82 -22.91 22.31
C ALA A 504 2.51 -21.56 22.99
N ASP A 505 2.89 -21.41 24.25
CA ASP A 505 2.77 -20.21 25.06
C ASP A 505 3.95 -19.25 24.94
N SER A 506 4.91 -19.54 24.05
CA SER A 506 6.05 -18.65 23.82
C SER A 506 5.63 -17.36 23.13
N LYS A 507 6.15 -16.23 23.65
CA LYS A 507 6.07 -14.91 23.01
C LYS A 507 7.47 -14.42 22.67
N ILE A 508 7.65 -14.02 21.40
CA ILE A 508 8.97 -13.69 20.84
C ILE A 508 9.07 -12.17 20.62
N ALA A 509 10.02 -11.50 21.27
CA ALA A 509 10.37 -10.12 20.94
C ALA A 509 11.31 -10.11 19.74
N LEU A 510 10.92 -9.40 18.68
CA LEU A 510 11.68 -9.29 17.43
C LEU A 510 12.46 -7.97 17.42
N TYR A 511 13.78 -8.05 17.35
CA TYR A 511 14.69 -6.92 17.19
C TYR A 511 15.36 -6.96 15.82
N ASP A 512 15.30 -5.84 15.12
CA ASP A 512 15.75 -5.68 13.73
C ASP A 512 15.13 -6.71 12.78
N GLU A 513 13.90 -7.16 13.13
CA GLU A 513 13.06 -8.04 12.36
C GLU A 513 11.59 -7.64 12.51
N VAL A 514 10.83 -7.71 11.41
CA VAL A 514 9.41 -7.29 11.39
C VAL A 514 8.46 -8.34 10.77
N PHE A 515 8.99 -9.46 10.28
CA PHE A 515 8.21 -10.44 9.52
C PHE A 515 7.47 -11.46 10.40
N GLY A 516 6.83 -10.98 11.47
CA GLY A 516 6.01 -11.81 12.36
C GLY A 516 4.87 -12.56 11.67
N PHE A 517 4.51 -12.17 10.42
CA PHE A 517 3.59 -12.95 9.59
C PHE A 517 4.00 -14.43 9.45
N LEU A 518 5.30 -14.74 9.46
CA LEU A 518 5.83 -16.10 9.31
C LEU A 518 5.81 -16.92 10.61
N LEU A 519 5.44 -16.30 11.73
CA LEU A 519 5.38 -16.97 13.02
C LEU A 519 3.97 -17.49 13.33
N ASP A 520 3.92 -18.69 13.90
CA ASP A 520 2.72 -19.29 14.50
C ASP A 520 2.77 -19.22 16.03
N ARG A 521 3.63 -18.39 16.57
CA ARG A 521 3.79 -18.04 17.98
C ARG A 521 3.47 -16.57 18.18
N ASP A 522 3.08 -16.24 19.39
CA ASP A 522 2.90 -14.83 19.75
C ASP A 522 4.22 -14.09 19.60
N TYR A 523 4.13 -12.89 19.12
CA TYR A 523 5.31 -12.05 18.90
C TYR A 523 5.01 -10.58 19.16
N MET A 524 6.07 -9.79 19.24
CA MET A 524 6.01 -8.32 19.17
C MET A 524 7.23 -7.75 18.48
N TRP A 525 7.05 -6.67 17.74
CA TRP A 525 8.19 -5.84 17.37
C TRP A 525 8.72 -5.14 18.61
N ALA A 526 10.01 -5.19 18.83
CA ALA A 526 10.62 -4.70 20.06
C ALA A 526 11.55 -3.51 19.85
N ASN A 527 11.85 -3.14 18.60
CA ASN A 527 12.65 -1.95 18.31
C ASN A 527 12.00 -0.67 18.88
N PRO A 528 12.79 0.24 19.49
CA PRO A 528 12.27 1.47 20.09
C PRO A 528 11.43 2.32 19.15
N GLY A 529 11.81 2.45 17.88
CA GLY A 529 11.14 3.28 16.89
C GLY A 529 9.77 2.78 16.43
N HIS A 530 9.44 1.51 16.71
CA HIS A 530 8.22 0.86 16.19
C HIS A 530 7.24 0.46 17.29
N SER A 531 7.75 -0.09 18.41
CA SER A 531 6.92 -0.63 19.47
C SER A 531 6.52 0.44 20.49
N MET A 532 5.23 0.44 20.85
CA MET A 532 4.70 1.27 21.95
C MET A 532 4.72 0.52 23.30
N LEU A 533 5.11 -0.77 23.32
CA LEU A 533 5.01 -1.63 24.51
C LEU A 533 6.22 -1.52 25.44
N ILE A 534 7.41 -1.22 24.92
CA ILE A 534 8.62 -1.11 25.72
C ILE A 534 9.06 0.36 25.78
N ASN A 535 9.14 0.90 27.00
CA ASN A 535 9.70 2.24 27.23
C ASN A 535 11.21 2.14 27.46
N HIS A 536 11.99 2.17 26.38
CA HIS A 536 13.45 2.09 26.44
C HIS A 536 14.13 3.32 27.12
N GLU A 537 13.44 4.46 27.24
CA GLU A 537 13.99 5.60 27.97
C GLU A 537 14.14 5.31 29.47
N LYS A 538 13.15 4.61 30.05
CA LYS A 538 13.10 4.32 31.48
C LYS A 538 14.00 3.17 31.91
N VAL A 539 14.28 2.22 31.03
CA VAL A 539 15.10 1.04 31.31
C VAL A 539 16.57 1.41 31.27
N GLN A 540 17.34 1.16 32.33
CA GLN A 540 18.75 1.54 32.45
C GLN A 540 19.69 0.33 32.60
N THR A 541 19.23 -0.78 33.16
CA THR A 541 20.03 -1.94 33.52
C THR A 541 19.52 -3.24 32.90
N GLY A 542 20.36 -4.28 32.83
CA GLY A 542 19.99 -5.61 32.35
C GLY A 542 18.83 -6.24 33.14
N PRO A 543 18.86 -6.25 34.48
CA PRO A 543 17.74 -6.77 35.27
C PRO A 543 16.41 -6.03 35.03
N GLU A 544 16.43 -4.69 34.92
CA GLU A 544 15.24 -3.90 34.57
C GLU A 544 14.74 -4.25 33.16
N TYR A 545 15.67 -4.46 32.23
CA TYR A 545 15.33 -4.85 30.87
C TYR A 545 14.68 -6.23 30.83
N ARG A 546 15.28 -7.22 31.54
CA ARG A 546 14.67 -8.54 31.69
C ARG A 546 13.26 -8.44 32.29
N GLN A 547 13.09 -7.64 33.35
CA GLN A 547 11.78 -7.45 33.98
C GLN A 547 10.77 -6.83 32.99
N THR A 548 11.19 -5.85 32.21
CA THR A 548 10.34 -5.23 31.18
C THR A 548 9.89 -6.23 30.10
N LEU A 549 10.77 -7.13 29.69
CA LEU A 549 10.43 -8.21 28.76
C LEU A 549 9.38 -9.15 29.38
N ARG A 550 9.56 -9.51 30.66
CA ARG A 550 8.61 -10.35 31.41
C ARG A 550 7.25 -9.71 31.62
N ASP A 551 7.22 -8.41 31.94
CA ASP A 551 5.97 -7.66 32.09
C ASP A 551 5.16 -7.66 30.79
N ASN A 552 5.85 -7.76 29.65
CA ASN A 552 5.26 -7.95 28.33
C ASN A 552 5.05 -9.44 27.95
N GLN A 553 5.22 -10.37 28.90
CA GLN A 553 5.07 -11.82 28.71
C GLN A 553 6.04 -12.41 27.67
N VAL A 554 7.15 -11.74 27.39
CA VAL A 554 8.18 -12.21 26.46
C VAL A 554 8.95 -13.35 27.09
N THR A 555 9.02 -14.49 26.41
CA THR A 555 9.79 -15.67 26.81
C THR A 555 11.10 -15.79 26.03
N HIS A 556 11.12 -15.26 24.81
CA HIS A 556 12.29 -15.31 23.93
C HIS A 556 12.53 -13.98 23.23
N VAL A 557 13.79 -13.72 22.91
CA VAL A 557 14.20 -12.55 22.13
C VAL A 557 14.93 -13.03 20.88
N TYR A 558 14.44 -12.65 19.71
CA TYR A 558 15.12 -12.88 18.43
C TYR A 558 15.83 -11.60 18.01
N VAL A 559 17.13 -11.67 17.76
CA VAL A 559 17.96 -10.53 17.35
C VAL A 559 18.53 -10.79 15.97
N ALA A 560 18.06 -10.04 14.96
CA ALA A 560 18.56 -10.13 13.59
C ALA A 560 19.83 -9.29 13.42
N LEU A 561 20.98 -9.95 13.32
CA LEU A 561 22.30 -9.32 13.20
C LEU A 561 22.65 -8.93 11.75
N ARG A 562 21.85 -9.35 10.76
CA ARG A 562 22.14 -9.17 9.33
C ARG A 562 22.14 -7.71 8.85
N PHE A 563 21.42 -6.85 9.59
CA PHE A 563 21.33 -5.42 9.25
C PHE A 563 22.44 -4.57 9.90
N TRP A 564 23.26 -5.19 10.76
CA TRP A 564 24.33 -4.48 11.46
C TRP A 564 25.59 -4.47 10.62
N ALA A 565 26.33 -3.36 10.65
CA ALA A 565 27.67 -3.33 10.11
C ALA A 565 28.54 -4.41 10.79
N ARG A 566 29.50 -4.94 10.06
CA ARG A 566 30.35 -6.03 10.57
C ARG A 566 31.06 -5.65 11.87
N GLU A 567 31.58 -4.44 11.93
CA GLU A 567 32.31 -3.90 13.10
C GLU A 567 31.40 -3.79 14.32
N ASP A 568 30.17 -3.24 14.15
CA ASP A 568 29.19 -3.10 15.22
C ASP A 568 28.77 -4.47 15.77
N ARG A 569 28.57 -5.44 14.88
CA ARG A 569 28.21 -6.81 15.25
C ARG A 569 29.32 -7.50 16.03
N GLU A 570 30.58 -7.39 15.56
CA GLU A 570 31.76 -7.98 16.24
C GLU A 570 31.94 -7.31 17.62
N ARG A 571 31.83 -5.98 17.71
CA ARG A 571 31.93 -5.25 18.97
C ARG A 571 30.83 -5.62 19.95
N TRP A 572 29.60 -5.81 19.47
CA TRP A 572 28.47 -6.26 20.28
C TRP A 572 28.67 -7.68 20.82
N LEU A 573 29.12 -8.62 20.00
CA LEU A 573 29.45 -9.99 20.43
C LEU A 573 30.54 -10.01 21.51
N GLN A 574 31.55 -9.14 21.40
CA GLN A 574 32.56 -8.93 22.44
C GLN A 574 31.92 -8.43 23.75
N ALA A 575 31.11 -7.39 23.65
CA ALA A 575 30.45 -6.79 24.81
C ALA A 575 29.50 -7.77 25.50
N ALA A 576 28.79 -8.59 24.75
CA ALA A 576 27.91 -9.65 25.24
C ALA A 576 28.67 -10.86 25.86
N GLY A 577 29.99 -10.95 25.68
CA GLY A 577 30.77 -12.10 26.16
C GLY A 577 30.58 -13.38 25.33
N LEU A 578 30.17 -13.24 24.07
CA LEU A 578 29.87 -14.39 23.18
C LEU A 578 31.08 -14.82 22.34
N ILE A 579 32.18 -14.07 22.41
CA ILE A 579 33.46 -14.42 21.79
C ILE A 579 34.59 -14.28 22.82
N GLU A 580 35.66 -15.12 22.69
CA GLU A 580 36.79 -15.13 23.62
C GLU A 580 37.51 -13.78 23.70
N GLY A 581 37.99 -13.41 24.89
CA GLY A 581 38.67 -12.14 25.14
C GLY A 581 37.79 -10.90 25.03
N GLY A 582 36.48 -11.08 24.90
CA GLY A 582 35.54 -9.98 24.77
C GLY A 582 35.44 -9.10 26.00
N MET A 583 35.50 -7.78 25.81
CA MET A 583 35.40 -6.75 26.85
C MET A 583 34.01 -6.11 26.82
N PRO A 584 33.41 -5.78 27.99
CA PRO A 584 32.17 -5.03 28.05
C PRO A 584 32.33 -3.66 27.36
N TYR A 585 31.22 -3.01 27.08
CA TYR A 585 31.30 -1.61 26.64
C TYR A 585 31.94 -0.77 27.70
N SER A 586 32.82 0.15 27.31
CA SER A 586 33.39 1.14 28.21
C SER A 586 32.31 2.08 28.75
N ALA A 587 32.63 2.85 29.78
CA ALA A 587 31.71 3.87 30.31
C ALA A 587 31.37 4.94 29.25
N GLU A 588 32.34 5.30 28.41
CA GLU A 588 32.15 6.27 27.32
C GLU A 588 31.26 5.70 26.21
N GLU A 589 31.51 4.47 25.72
CA GLU A 589 30.66 3.77 24.73
C GLU A 589 29.24 3.64 25.27
N SER A 590 29.08 3.22 26.53
CA SER A 590 27.76 3.05 27.16
C SER A 590 26.98 4.36 27.26
N ALA A 591 27.67 5.46 27.59
CA ALA A 591 27.08 6.79 27.64
C ALA A 591 26.61 7.24 26.24
N ALA A 592 27.44 7.10 25.21
CA ALA A 592 27.09 7.42 23.84
C ALA A 592 25.91 6.59 23.32
N MET A 593 25.89 5.29 23.62
CA MET A 593 24.77 4.41 23.24
C MET A 593 23.47 4.78 23.97
N ASN A 594 23.53 5.29 25.19
CA ASN A 594 22.34 5.71 25.93
C ASN A 594 21.68 6.99 25.39
N GLU A 595 22.41 7.82 24.66
CA GLU A 595 21.88 9.02 24.00
C GLU A 595 21.01 8.66 22.77
N ASN A 596 21.17 7.47 22.24
CA ASN A 596 20.41 6.97 21.09
C ASN A 596 19.64 5.69 21.46
N LEU A 597 18.32 5.77 21.48
CA LEU A 597 17.47 4.63 21.86
C LEU A 597 17.63 3.43 20.91
N ASP A 598 17.99 3.62 19.63
CA ASP A 598 18.27 2.53 18.69
C ASP A 598 19.58 1.78 19.02
N LEU A 599 20.48 2.37 19.81
CA LEU A 599 21.69 1.71 20.29
C LEU A 599 21.55 1.25 21.74
N LYS A 600 20.77 1.94 22.55
CA LYS A 600 20.57 1.65 23.98
C LYS A 600 20.07 0.21 24.22
N TRP A 601 19.08 -0.25 23.43
CA TRP A 601 18.60 -1.61 23.58
C TRP A 601 19.67 -2.66 23.24
N ARG A 602 20.55 -2.37 22.27
CA ARG A 602 21.69 -3.25 21.92
C ARG A 602 22.65 -3.39 23.12
N ARG A 603 22.95 -2.28 23.77
CA ARG A 603 23.75 -2.28 24.99
C ARG A 603 23.07 -3.09 26.09
N LEU A 604 21.78 -2.84 26.38
CA LEU A 604 21.01 -3.56 27.40
C LEU A 604 20.98 -5.07 27.16
N LEU A 605 20.84 -5.50 25.90
CA LEU A 605 20.93 -6.91 25.52
C LEU A 605 22.33 -7.49 25.79
N ALA A 606 23.39 -6.77 25.41
CA ALA A 606 24.77 -7.22 25.65
C ALA A 606 25.06 -7.36 27.15
N ASP A 607 24.66 -6.35 27.94
CA ASP A 607 24.82 -6.36 29.41
C ASP A 607 24.05 -7.52 30.04
N SER A 608 22.79 -7.75 29.58
CA SER A 608 21.94 -8.85 30.07
C SER A 608 22.48 -10.25 29.71
N LEU A 609 23.11 -10.40 28.56
CA LEU A 609 23.80 -11.64 28.17
C LEU A 609 25.03 -11.87 29.05
N ARG A 610 25.84 -10.84 29.25
CA ARG A 610 27.07 -10.91 30.05
C ARG A 610 26.78 -11.19 31.53
N SER A 611 25.70 -10.64 32.07
CA SER A 611 25.27 -10.88 33.46
C SER A 611 24.53 -12.21 33.67
N GLY A 612 24.09 -12.86 32.59
CA GLY A 612 23.28 -14.08 32.64
C GLY A 612 21.78 -13.82 32.84
N ASP A 613 21.32 -12.56 32.78
CA ASP A 613 19.90 -12.19 32.82
C ASP A 613 19.16 -12.69 31.58
N LEU A 614 19.85 -12.86 30.46
CA LEU A 614 19.40 -13.53 29.23
C LEU A 614 20.39 -14.61 28.85
N ARG A 615 19.90 -15.67 28.17
CA ARG A 615 20.74 -16.80 27.74
C ARG A 615 20.56 -17.09 26.25
N VAL A 616 21.66 -17.37 25.54
CA VAL A 616 21.59 -17.85 24.16
C VAL A 616 21.09 -19.29 24.18
N VAL A 617 19.96 -19.54 23.51
CA VAL A 617 19.35 -20.87 23.35
C VAL A 617 19.30 -21.34 21.91
N GLY A 618 19.57 -20.44 20.95
CA GLY A 618 19.66 -20.78 19.54
C GLY A 618 20.55 -19.80 18.76
N GLN A 619 21.22 -20.34 17.75
CA GLN A 619 22.04 -19.55 16.84
C GLN A 619 21.65 -19.89 15.41
N PHE A 620 21.34 -18.85 14.63
CA PHE A 620 21.05 -18.91 13.20
C PHE A 620 22.20 -18.32 12.39
N ARG A 621 22.14 -18.41 11.06
CA ARG A 621 23.19 -17.90 10.18
C ARG A 621 23.51 -16.40 10.43
N SER A 622 22.50 -15.61 10.76
CA SER A 622 22.65 -14.15 10.94
C SER A 622 21.73 -13.61 12.04
N ALA A 623 21.41 -14.43 13.02
CA ALA A 623 20.58 -14.04 14.16
C ALA A 623 20.85 -14.92 15.39
N LEU A 624 20.43 -14.44 16.54
CA LEU A 624 20.45 -15.17 17.80
C LEU A 624 19.04 -15.28 18.38
N LEU A 625 18.78 -16.40 19.03
CA LEU A 625 17.59 -16.60 19.89
C LEU A 625 18.05 -16.63 21.34
N LEU A 626 17.48 -15.75 22.15
CA LEU A 626 17.76 -15.64 23.56
C LEU A 626 16.53 -16.08 24.36
N GLU A 627 16.74 -16.76 25.47
CA GLU A 627 15.71 -17.05 26.46
C GLU A 627 15.66 -15.94 27.51
N VAL A 628 14.46 -15.62 27.97
CA VAL A 628 14.19 -14.77 29.14
C VAL A 628 13.90 -15.68 30.32
N PRO A 629 14.88 -15.94 31.23
CA PRO A 629 14.70 -16.90 32.33
C PRO A 629 13.52 -16.52 33.23
N SER A 630 12.82 -17.54 33.74
CA SER A 630 11.65 -17.34 34.62
C SER A 630 12.03 -16.98 36.06
N SER A 631 13.29 -17.16 36.47
CA SER A 631 13.80 -16.90 37.82
C SER A 631 15.03 -15.98 37.78
#